data_33dc4f2ce9a054cff0bebc4b7e5ee21c
#
_entry.id   33dc4f2ce9a054cff0bebc4b7e5ee21c
#
_cell.length_a   1.000
_cell.length_b   1.000
_cell.length_c   1.000
_cell.angle_alpha   90.00
_cell.angle_beta   90.00
_cell.angle_gamma   90.00
#
_symmetry.space_group_name_H-M   'P 1'
#
loop_
_entity.id
_entity.type
_entity.pdbx_description
1 polymer ?
#
loop_
_entity_poly.entity_id
_entity_poly.type
_entity_poly.pdbx_seq_one_letter_code
_entity_poly.pdbx_strand_id
1 'polypeptide(L)'
;MDIAIVGNGPAGWSCAMTARMRGLSTVVIAPAGAGGWLSGAERIDNYPGLLQVSGKELLERFRQQALALGAEEKSALVRQIMPNGERFLLLAENDVLEAKAVVLCMGAARPVLLPGEEELLGSGVSYCATCDGMFYRGKRVAVLSASTSGVEEAAFLRSLAESVDYYALKPHDVSSLPEGVQAVAEKPRSLAREQGKVALSTDREMHLYDGVFIFRTAVPLRMLLDGLETDGGAIRVDRSMRASLSGVFAAGDVTGGPLQIAKAVGEGNVAAIAAAEYIAKLG
;
A
#
# COMPACT_ATOMS: atom_id res chain seq x y z
N MET A 1 -7.75 -5.95 -16.86
CA MET A 1 -8.50 -4.68 -16.80
C MET A 1 -7.76 -3.58 -17.54
N ASP A 2 -8.44 -2.46 -17.87
CA ASP A 2 -7.75 -1.33 -18.49
C ASP A 2 -6.95 -0.54 -17.45
N ILE A 3 -7.55 -0.19 -16.31
CA ILE A 3 -6.89 0.60 -15.26
C ILE A 3 -7.00 -0.10 -13.90
N ALA A 4 -5.88 -0.28 -13.23
CA ALA A 4 -5.82 -0.57 -11.81
C ALA A 4 -5.59 0.73 -11.02
N ILE A 5 -6.46 1.03 -10.07
CA ILE A 5 -6.38 2.22 -9.21
C ILE A 5 -6.02 1.76 -7.80
N VAL A 6 -4.83 2.15 -7.33
CA VAL A 6 -4.34 1.76 -6.01
C VAL A 6 -4.64 2.87 -5.01
N GLY A 7 -5.63 2.62 -4.15
CA GLY A 7 -6.12 3.55 -3.14
C GLY A 7 -7.55 4.02 -3.38
N ASN A 8 -8.36 3.98 -2.33
CA ASN A 8 -9.80 4.27 -2.31
C ASN A 8 -10.15 5.64 -1.66
N GLY A 9 -9.19 6.57 -1.69
CA GLY A 9 -9.41 7.95 -1.29
C GLY A 9 -10.15 8.78 -2.35
N PRO A 10 -10.30 10.10 -2.13
CA PRO A 10 -10.99 11.00 -3.07
C PRO A 10 -10.40 10.95 -4.49
N ALA A 11 -9.08 10.85 -4.63
CA ALA A 11 -8.42 10.76 -5.92
C ALA A 11 -8.77 9.44 -6.64
N GLY A 12 -8.74 8.31 -5.92
CA GLY A 12 -9.02 7.00 -6.51
C GLY A 12 -10.46 6.88 -6.99
N TRP A 13 -11.44 7.30 -6.20
CA TRP A 13 -12.84 7.28 -6.61
C TRP A 13 -13.13 8.25 -7.75
N SER A 14 -12.55 9.45 -7.74
CA SER A 14 -12.67 10.40 -8.86
C SER A 14 -12.08 9.84 -10.15
N CYS A 15 -10.91 9.20 -10.05
CA CYS A 15 -10.28 8.51 -11.17
C CYS A 15 -11.19 7.40 -11.71
N ALA A 16 -11.74 6.54 -10.84
CA ALA A 16 -12.62 5.45 -11.22
C ALA A 16 -13.88 5.94 -11.96
N MET A 17 -14.55 6.96 -11.42
CA MET A 17 -15.72 7.57 -12.07
C MET A 17 -15.39 8.05 -13.48
N THR A 18 -14.32 8.83 -13.63
CA THR A 18 -13.93 9.42 -14.91
C THR A 18 -13.53 8.34 -15.93
N ALA A 19 -12.80 7.32 -15.50
CA ALA A 19 -12.40 6.20 -16.36
C ALA A 19 -13.61 5.38 -16.83
N ARG A 20 -14.57 5.11 -15.93
CA ARG A 20 -15.81 4.41 -16.30
C ARG A 20 -16.68 5.21 -17.29
N MET A 21 -16.79 6.51 -17.10
CA MET A 21 -17.49 7.39 -18.06
C MET A 21 -16.83 7.40 -19.45
N ARG A 22 -15.54 7.02 -19.54
CA ARG A 22 -14.80 6.84 -20.79
C ARG A 22 -14.83 5.40 -21.33
N GLY A 23 -15.63 4.52 -20.72
CA GLY A 23 -15.82 3.14 -21.16
C GLY A 23 -14.70 2.17 -20.75
N LEU A 24 -13.76 2.59 -19.88
CA LEU A 24 -12.64 1.75 -19.46
C LEU A 24 -13.01 0.86 -18.27
N SER A 25 -12.57 -0.40 -18.29
CA SER A 25 -12.69 -1.29 -17.15
C SER A 25 -11.74 -0.90 -16.03
N THR A 26 -12.26 -0.70 -14.80
CA THR A 26 -11.49 -0.18 -13.67
C THR A 26 -11.74 -0.97 -12.40
N VAL A 27 -10.68 -1.21 -11.65
CA VAL A 27 -10.74 -1.78 -10.30
C VAL A 27 -10.02 -0.85 -9.33
N VAL A 28 -10.71 -0.44 -8.25
CA VAL A 28 -10.12 0.29 -7.13
C VAL A 28 -9.67 -0.72 -6.09
N ILE A 29 -8.37 -0.69 -5.75
CA ILE A 29 -7.74 -1.68 -4.88
C ILE A 29 -7.23 -0.97 -3.63
N ALA A 30 -7.71 -1.36 -2.46
CA ALA A 30 -7.26 -0.83 -1.18
C ALA A 30 -7.50 -1.83 -0.05
N PRO A 31 -6.72 -1.83 1.04
CA PRO A 31 -6.99 -2.66 2.19
C PRO A 31 -8.35 -2.37 2.82
N ALA A 32 -8.96 -3.36 3.47
CA ALA A 32 -10.20 -3.17 4.22
C ALA A 32 -10.04 -2.07 5.28
N GLY A 33 -11.05 -1.20 5.41
CA GLY A 33 -11.02 -0.08 6.35
C GLY A 33 -10.05 1.06 5.97
N ALA A 34 -9.37 0.99 4.81
CA ALA A 34 -8.59 2.10 4.31
C ALA A 34 -9.52 3.28 3.97
N GLY A 35 -9.25 4.41 4.55
CA GLY A 35 -9.97 5.67 4.29
C GLY A 35 -9.05 6.86 4.54
N GLY A 36 -7.81 6.56 4.92
CA GLY A 36 -6.80 7.55 5.24
C GLY A 36 -7.25 8.52 6.33
N TRP A 37 -6.65 9.69 6.36
CA TRP A 37 -6.97 10.73 7.35
C TRP A 37 -8.39 11.28 7.17
N LEU A 38 -8.91 11.24 5.93
CA LEU A 38 -10.23 11.79 5.65
C LEU A 38 -11.34 11.03 6.38
N SER A 39 -11.22 9.71 6.53
CA SER A 39 -12.23 8.90 7.24
C SER A 39 -12.40 9.28 8.70
N GLY A 40 -11.39 9.90 9.32
CA GLY A 40 -11.43 10.40 10.70
C GLY A 40 -11.96 11.83 10.84
N ALA A 41 -12.24 12.54 9.73
CA ALA A 41 -12.74 13.90 9.79
C ALA A 41 -14.24 13.91 10.17
N GLU A 42 -14.56 14.47 11.33
CA GLU A 42 -15.95 14.54 11.83
C GLU A 42 -16.80 15.50 10.99
N ARG A 43 -16.17 16.56 10.45
CA ARG A 43 -16.87 17.61 9.70
C ARG A 43 -15.98 18.21 8.62
N ILE A 44 -16.55 18.38 7.43
CA ILE A 44 -15.95 19.01 6.27
C ILE A 44 -16.85 20.13 5.80
N ASP A 45 -16.30 21.34 5.72
CA ASP A 45 -17.00 22.56 5.31
C ASP A 45 -16.42 23.18 4.05
N ASN A 46 -15.28 22.68 3.57
CA ASN A 46 -14.53 23.26 2.45
C ASN A 46 -14.53 22.41 1.17
N TYR A 47 -15.47 21.45 1.05
CA TYR A 47 -15.66 20.72 -0.19
C TYR A 47 -16.85 21.30 -0.97
N PRO A 48 -16.64 21.89 -2.17
CA PRO A 48 -17.70 22.55 -2.92
C PRO A 48 -18.88 21.62 -3.22
N GLY A 49 -20.09 22.10 -2.97
CA GLY A 49 -21.33 21.36 -3.22
C GLY A 49 -21.81 20.48 -2.06
N LEU A 50 -21.00 20.27 -1.02
CA LEU A 50 -21.39 19.53 0.18
C LEU A 50 -20.99 20.32 1.44
N LEU A 51 -21.95 20.57 2.30
CA LEU A 51 -21.77 21.31 3.54
C LEU A 51 -21.96 20.37 4.75
N GLN A 52 -21.09 20.49 5.73
CA GLN A 52 -21.21 19.79 7.03
C GLN A 52 -21.31 18.26 6.90
N VAL A 53 -20.57 17.68 5.98
CA VAL A 53 -20.49 16.22 5.79
C VAL A 53 -19.29 15.65 6.56
N SER A 54 -19.41 14.46 7.12
CA SER A 54 -18.26 13.76 7.66
C SER A 54 -17.38 13.19 6.56
N GLY A 55 -16.09 12.98 6.84
CA GLY A 55 -15.17 12.37 5.88
C GLY A 55 -15.58 10.97 5.47
N LYS A 56 -16.11 10.19 6.40
CA LYS A 56 -16.64 8.84 6.14
C LYS A 56 -17.83 8.88 5.18
N GLU A 57 -18.77 9.79 5.41
CA GLU A 57 -19.94 9.94 4.54
C GLU A 57 -19.54 10.43 3.15
N LEU A 58 -18.62 11.39 3.05
CA LEU A 58 -18.13 11.89 1.77
C LEU A 58 -17.45 10.77 0.95
N LEU A 59 -16.59 9.97 1.57
CA LEU A 59 -15.94 8.83 0.92
C LEU A 59 -16.96 7.79 0.45
N GLU A 60 -17.97 7.49 1.25
CA GLU A 60 -19.00 6.53 0.88
C GLU A 60 -19.85 7.04 -0.30
N ARG A 61 -20.15 8.33 -0.38
CA ARG A 61 -20.83 8.92 -1.53
C ARG A 61 -19.99 8.80 -2.81
N PHE A 62 -18.68 9.05 -2.73
CA PHE A 62 -17.78 8.87 -3.89
C PHE A 62 -17.73 7.41 -4.33
N ARG A 63 -17.61 6.49 -3.37
CA ARG A 63 -17.60 5.05 -3.62
C ARG A 63 -18.87 4.59 -4.32
N GLN A 64 -20.03 4.92 -3.76
CA GLN A 64 -21.33 4.54 -4.33
C GLN A 64 -21.50 5.06 -5.76
N GLN A 65 -21.11 6.31 -6.02
CA GLN A 65 -21.18 6.87 -7.35
C GLN A 65 -20.27 6.14 -8.35
N ALA A 66 -19.05 5.81 -7.97
CA ALA A 66 -18.12 5.08 -8.83
C ALA A 66 -18.65 3.64 -9.13
N LEU A 67 -19.17 2.95 -8.11
CA LEU A 67 -19.75 1.60 -8.27
C LEU A 67 -20.99 1.63 -9.15
N ALA A 68 -21.86 2.65 -9.01
CA ALA A 68 -23.04 2.83 -9.88
C ALA A 68 -22.66 3.04 -11.35
N LEU A 69 -21.48 3.59 -11.63
CA LEU A 69 -20.90 3.70 -12.98
C LEU A 69 -20.21 2.41 -13.45
N GLY A 70 -20.21 1.37 -12.64
CA GLY A 70 -19.64 0.06 -12.96
C GLY A 70 -18.15 -0.08 -12.64
N ALA A 71 -17.57 0.76 -11.80
CA ALA A 71 -16.24 0.49 -11.24
C ALA A 71 -16.31 -0.74 -10.31
N GLU A 72 -15.25 -1.52 -10.28
CA GLU A 72 -15.10 -2.63 -9.35
C GLU A 72 -14.24 -2.20 -8.16
N GLU A 73 -14.44 -2.85 -7.02
CA GLU A 73 -13.65 -2.66 -5.81
C GLU A 73 -13.04 -3.98 -5.35
N LYS A 74 -11.76 -3.96 -4.99
CA LYS A 74 -11.07 -5.11 -4.42
C LYS A 74 -10.43 -4.73 -3.10
N SER A 75 -10.82 -5.44 -2.03
CA SER A 75 -10.18 -5.30 -0.72
C SER A 75 -8.88 -6.08 -0.71
N ALA A 76 -7.75 -5.40 -0.90
CA ALA A 76 -6.41 -5.99 -0.86
C ALA A 76 -5.33 -4.90 -0.71
N LEU A 77 -4.22 -5.23 -0.08
CA LEU A 77 -3.00 -4.42 -0.10
C LEU A 77 -2.18 -4.78 -1.35
N VAL A 78 -1.94 -3.82 -2.23
CA VAL A 78 -0.99 -4.01 -3.33
C VAL A 78 0.43 -3.93 -2.77
N ARG A 79 1.16 -5.03 -2.84
CA ARG A 79 2.52 -5.16 -2.27
C ARG A 79 3.60 -4.82 -3.28
N GLN A 80 3.35 -5.14 -4.55
CA GLN A 80 4.29 -4.90 -5.64
C GLN A 80 3.56 -4.71 -6.96
N ILE A 81 4.14 -3.88 -7.83
CA ILE A 81 3.70 -3.65 -9.21
C ILE A 81 4.92 -3.87 -10.11
N MET A 82 4.76 -4.70 -11.12
CA MET A 82 5.83 -5.05 -12.04
C MET A 82 5.41 -4.75 -13.48
N PRO A 83 6.22 -4.03 -14.26
CA PRO A 83 6.01 -3.92 -15.70
C PRO A 83 6.07 -5.31 -16.37
N ASN A 84 5.15 -5.58 -17.30
CA ASN A 84 5.07 -6.82 -18.07
C ASN A 84 4.71 -6.50 -19.53
N GLY A 85 5.69 -6.15 -20.33
CA GLY A 85 5.47 -5.63 -21.69
C GLY A 85 4.69 -4.32 -21.67
N GLU A 86 3.53 -4.29 -22.33
CA GLU A 86 2.62 -3.12 -22.37
C GLU A 86 1.61 -3.12 -21.20
N ARG A 87 1.78 -3.98 -20.22
CA ARG A 87 0.90 -4.17 -19.07
C ARG A 87 1.66 -4.11 -17.77
N PHE A 88 0.94 -4.18 -16.68
CA PHE A 88 1.46 -4.25 -15.32
C PHE A 88 0.83 -5.44 -14.60
N LEU A 89 1.67 -6.17 -13.86
CA LEU A 89 1.24 -7.17 -12.89
C LEU A 89 1.25 -6.54 -11.50
N LEU A 90 0.13 -6.65 -10.78
CA LEU A 90 -0.01 -6.16 -9.42
C LEU A 90 -0.18 -7.34 -8.46
N LEU A 91 0.76 -7.51 -7.55
CA LEU A 91 0.62 -8.46 -6.44
C LEU A 91 -0.26 -7.83 -5.36
N ALA A 92 -1.53 -8.26 -5.28
CA ALA A 92 -2.54 -7.76 -4.36
C ALA A 92 -2.92 -8.87 -3.39
N GLU A 93 -2.39 -8.85 -2.16
CA GLU A 93 -2.39 -9.96 -1.21
C GLU A 93 -1.82 -11.23 -1.87
N ASN A 94 -2.65 -12.27 -2.05
CA ASN A 94 -2.29 -13.54 -2.68
C ASN A 94 -2.69 -13.63 -4.16
N ASP A 95 -3.25 -12.56 -4.73
CA ASP A 95 -3.71 -12.51 -6.11
C ASP A 95 -2.76 -11.71 -6.99
N VAL A 96 -2.61 -12.14 -8.23
CA VAL A 96 -1.94 -11.37 -9.27
C VAL A 96 -2.98 -10.79 -10.22
N LEU A 97 -3.04 -9.48 -10.28
CA LEU A 97 -3.92 -8.73 -11.18
C LEU A 97 -3.13 -8.18 -12.35
N GLU A 98 -3.79 -8.03 -13.51
CA GLU A 98 -3.16 -7.46 -14.70
C GLU A 98 -3.94 -6.24 -15.21
N ALA A 99 -3.22 -5.14 -15.50
CA ALA A 99 -3.79 -3.90 -16.02
C ALA A 99 -2.94 -3.30 -17.13
N LYS A 100 -3.56 -2.52 -18.05
CA LYS A 100 -2.84 -1.75 -19.08
C LYS A 100 -2.20 -0.48 -18.51
N ALA A 101 -2.83 0.13 -17.50
CA ALA A 101 -2.32 1.30 -16.81
C ALA A 101 -2.57 1.21 -15.30
N VAL A 102 -1.74 1.90 -14.53
CA VAL A 102 -1.85 1.97 -13.07
C VAL A 102 -1.95 3.42 -12.63
N VAL A 103 -2.91 3.71 -11.73
CA VAL A 103 -3.05 5.02 -11.09
C VAL A 103 -2.82 4.89 -9.58
N LEU A 104 -1.78 5.53 -9.07
CA LEU A 104 -1.38 5.48 -7.68
C LEU A 104 -2.08 6.59 -6.89
N CYS A 105 -3.02 6.21 -5.99
CA CYS A 105 -3.89 7.10 -5.21
C CYS A 105 -3.84 6.81 -3.70
N MET A 106 -2.69 6.34 -3.18
CA MET A 106 -2.56 5.81 -1.82
C MET A 106 -2.51 6.89 -0.72
N GLY A 107 -2.63 8.16 -1.07
CA GLY A 107 -2.53 9.26 -0.10
C GLY A 107 -1.08 9.56 0.31
N ALA A 108 -0.92 10.34 1.38
CA ALA A 108 0.40 10.76 1.88
C ALA A 108 0.97 9.82 2.97
N ALA A 109 0.31 8.69 3.26
CA ALA A 109 0.77 7.75 4.27
C ALA A 109 2.11 7.13 3.84
N ARG A 110 3.18 7.52 4.53
CA ARG A 110 4.51 6.96 4.35
C ARG A 110 4.81 6.08 5.56
N PRO A 111 5.21 4.82 5.35
CA PRO A 111 5.66 4.03 6.47
C PRO A 111 6.91 4.67 7.06
N VAL A 112 6.94 4.83 8.37
CA VAL A 112 8.18 5.16 9.08
C VAL A 112 8.99 3.89 9.12
N LEU A 113 10.13 3.91 8.43
CA LEU A 113 11.04 2.77 8.39
C LEU A 113 11.91 2.75 9.66
N LEU A 114 12.31 1.56 10.07
CA LEU A 114 13.33 1.40 11.09
C LEU A 114 14.71 1.70 10.48
N PRO A 115 15.63 2.34 11.21
CA PRO A 115 17.02 2.43 10.79
C PRO A 115 17.58 1.06 10.41
N GLY A 116 18.26 0.95 9.27
CA GLY A 116 18.80 -0.29 8.72
C GLY A 116 17.81 -1.19 7.98
N GLU A 117 16.54 -0.83 7.95
CA GLU A 117 15.50 -1.64 7.28
C GLU A 117 15.70 -1.70 5.77
N GLU A 118 16.00 -0.57 5.15
CA GLU A 118 16.19 -0.46 3.71
C GLU A 118 17.44 -1.18 3.21
N GLU A 119 18.53 -1.10 3.97
CA GLU A 119 19.80 -1.72 3.63
C GLU A 119 19.74 -3.24 3.67
N LEU A 120 18.85 -3.79 4.51
CA LEU A 120 18.69 -5.23 4.69
C LEU A 120 17.57 -5.85 3.86
N LEU A 121 16.82 -5.04 3.14
CA LEU A 121 15.71 -5.51 2.32
C LEU A 121 16.19 -6.46 1.22
N GLY A 122 15.50 -7.61 1.06
CA GLY A 122 15.91 -8.70 0.16
C GLY A 122 17.17 -9.45 0.62
N SER A 123 17.81 -9.01 1.73
CA SER A 123 18.98 -9.65 2.29
C SER A 123 18.82 -9.94 3.79
N GLY A 124 17.62 -10.36 4.21
CA GLY A 124 17.28 -10.68 5.60
C GLY A 124 16.03 -9.97 6.09
N VAL A 125 15.63 -8.84 5.48
CA VAL A 125 14.34 -8.19 5.71
C VAL A 125 13.43 -8.43 4.51
N SER A 126 12.16 -8.73 4.78
CA SER A 126 11.12 -8.94 3.77
C SER A 126 9.80 -8.28 4.17
N TYR A 127 8.98 -7.93 3.17
CA TYR A 127 7.60 -7.43 3.36
C TYR A 127 6.53 -8.41 2.84
N CYS A 128 6.95 -9.61 2.43
CA CYS A 128 6.05 -10.61 1.85
C CYS A 128 6.36 -12.01 2.42
N ALA A 129 5.51 -12.52 3.30
CA ALA A 129 5.72 -13.85 3.85
C ALA A 129 5.58 -14.95 2.78
N THR A 130 4.60 -14.86 1.90
CA THR A 130 4.36 -15.83 0.84
C THR A 130 5.46 -15.85 -0.22
N CYS A 131 6.08 -14.69 -0.51
CA CYS A 131 7.19 -14.59 -1.47
C CYS A 131 8.47 -15.22 -0.95
N ASP A 132 8.85 -14.88 0.28
CA ASP A 132 10.18 -15.15 0.82
C ASP A 132 10.22 -16.19 1.95
N GLY A 133 9.06 -16.54 2.53
CA GLY A 133 8.98 -17.42 3.69
C GLY A 133 9.68 -18.78 3.51
N MET A 134 9.65 -19.31 2.28
CA MET A 134 10.30 -20.59 1.96
C MET A 134 11.83 -20.58 2.18
N PHE A 135 12.49 -19.41 2.04
CA PHE A 135 13.94 -19.28 2.30
C PHE A 135 14.28 -19.39 3.80
N TYR A 136 13.28 -19.27 4.66
CA TYR A 136 13.41 -19.30 6.11
C TYR A 136 12.84 -20.58 6.74
N ARG A 137 12.64 -21.63 5.97
CA ARG A 137 12.22 -22.94 6.47
C ARG A 137 13.23 -23.47 7.52
N GLY A 138 12.71 -23.84 8.70
CA GLY A 138 13.51 -24.34 9.81
C GLY A 138 14.46 -23.32 10.46
N LYS A 139 14.19 -22.02 10.24
CA LYS A 139 14.99 -20.91 10.78
C LYS A 139 14.19 -20.09 11.78
N ARG A 140 14.89 -19.27 12.57
CA ARG A 140 14.28 -18.33 13.51
C ARG A 140 13.97 -17.01 12.80
N VAL A 141 12.72 -16.59 12.84
CA VAL A 141 12.29 -15.34 12.22
C VAL A 141 11.54 -14.43 13.18
N ALA A 142 11.58 -13.11 12.90
CA ALA A 142 10.74 -12.14 13.57
C ALA A 142 9.67 -11.61 12.61
N VAL A 143 8.47 -11.35 13.14
CA VAL A 143 7.39 -10.63 12.50
C VAL A 143 7.18 -9.30 13.23
N LEU A 144 7.31 -8.20 12.51
CA LEU A 144 7.02 -6.85 12.99
C LEU A 144 5.76 -6.35 12.29
N SER A 145 4.68 -6.12 13.02
CA SER A 145 3.41 -5.71 12.39
C SER A 145 2.81 -4.45 12.98
N ALA A 146 2.25 -3.62 12.11
CA ALA A 146 1.50 -2.41 12.49
C ALA A 146 -0.02 -2.62 12.56
N SER A 147 -0.52 -3.83 12.31
CA SER A 147 -1.95 -4.16 12.32
C SER A 147 -2.19 -5.66 12.50
N THR A 148 -3.45 -6.04 12.71
CA THR A 148 -3.89 -7.44 12.84
C THR A 148 -3.60 -8.31 11.62
N SER A 149 -3.44 -7.73 10.41
CA SER A 149 -3.09 -8.51 9.20
C SER A 149 -1.77 -9.28 9.34
N GLY A 150 -0.84 -8.80 10.17
CA GLY A 150 0.39 -9.52 10.45
C GLY A 150 0.22 -10.81 11.25
N VAL A 151 -0.93 -11.05 11.87
CA VAL A 151 -1.24 -12.29 12.58
C VAL A 151 -1.38 -13.45 11.61
N GLU A 152 -2.07 -13.24 10.48
CA GLU A 152 -2.21 -14.26 9.42
C GLU A 152 -0.86 -14.58 8.77
N GLU A 153 -0.04 -13.54 8.54
CA GLU A 153 1.31 -13.70 8.00
C GLU A 153 2.23 -14.46 8.97
N ALA A 154 2.10 -14.19 10.29
CA ALA A 154 2.83 -14.93 11.32
C ALA A 154 2.40 -16.41 11.39
N ALA A 155 1.10 -16.70 11.19
CA ALA A 155 0.58 -18.06 11.10
C ALA A 155 1.20 -18.81 9.91
N PHE A 156 1.26 -18.18 8.76
CA PHE A 156 1.91 -18.76 7.59
C PHE A 156 3.39 -19.02 7.84
N LEU A 157 4.14 -18.03 8.35
CA LEU A 157 5.56 -18.18 8.65
C LEU A 157 5.82 -19.28 9.70
N ARG A 158 4.94 -19.42 10.70
CA ARG A 158 5.05 -20.48 11.71
C ARG A 158 4.94 -21.89 11.12
N SER A 159 4.21 -22.06 10.02
CA SER A 159 4.15 -23.34 9.31
C SER A 159 5.47 -23.73 8.62
N LEU A 160 6.37 -22.79 8.43
CA LEU A 160 7.65 -22.96 7.74
C LEU A 160 8.85 -22.85 8.68
N ALA A 161 8.87 -21.81 9.53
CA ALA A 161 9.99 -21.47 10.40
C ALA A 161 10.05 -22.35 11.64
N GLU A 162 11.25 -22.50 12.23
CA GLU A 162 11.47 -23.17 13.51
C GLU A 162 10.79 -22.40 14.66
N SER A 163 10.95 -21.09 14.67
CA SER A 163 10.31 -20.19 15.64
C SER A 163 9.95 -18.85 15.02
N VAL A 164 8.88 -18.25 15.54
CA VAL A 164 8.39 -16.92 15.11
C VAL A 164 8.18 -16.07 16.35
N ASP A 165 8.91 -14.97 16.45
CA ASP A 165 8.71 -13.93 17.45
C ASP A 165 7.93 -12.78 16.82
N TYR A 166 6.84 -12.35 17.48
CA TYR A 166 5.92 -11.32 16.96
C TYR A 166 6.01 -10.03 17.75
N TYR A 167 6.28 -8.91 17.05
CA TYR A 167 6.41 -7.58 17.62
C TYR A 167 5.31 -6.66 17.07
N ALA A 168 4.57 -6.00 17.94
CA ALA A 168 3.58 -5.00 17.56
C ALA A 168 4.26 -3.63 17.36
N LEU A 169 4.39 -3.17 16.12
CA LEU A 169 4.90 -1.82 15.79
C LEU A 169 3.94 -0.72 16.25
N LYS A 170 2.63 -1.02 16.30
CA LYS A 170 1.55 -0.18 16.84
C LYS A 170 0.62 -1.05 17.68
N PRO A 171 -0.06 -0.52 18.69
CA PRO A 171 -1.04 -1.28 19.44
C PRO A 171 -2.15 -1.84 18.53
N HIS A 172 -2.36 -3.15 18.59
CA HIS A 172 -3.45 -3.87 17.93
C HIS A 172 -3.70 -5.20 18.65
N ASP A 173 -4.80 -5.85 18.34
CA ASP A 173 -5.15 -7.14 18.94
C ASP A 173 -4.22 -8.24 18.43
N VAL A 174 -3.58 -8.94 19.37
CA VAL A 174 -2.68 -10.09 19.12
C VAL A 174 -3.20 -11.37 19.78
N SER A 175 -4.43 -11.36 20.30
CA SER A 175 -5.02 -12.52 21.01
C SER A 175 -5.23 -13.74 20.11
N SER A 176 -5.31 -13.52 18.80
CA SER A 176 -5.47 -14.57 17.77
C SER A 176 -4.15 -15.10 17.20
N LEU A 177 -3.00 -14.76 17.82
CA LEU A 177 -1.73 -15.38 17.41
C LEU A 177 -1.79 -16.91 17.56
N PRO A 178 -1.33 -17.67 16.56
CA PRO A 178 -1.38 -19.13 16.61
C PRO A 178 -0.38 -19.69 17.64
N GLU A 179 -0.63 -20.91 18.05
CA GLU A 179 0.27 -21.66 18.93
C GLU A 179 1.68 -21.74 18.31
N GLY A 180 2.70 -21.47 19.14
CA GLY A 180 4.10 -21.47 18.73
C GLY A 180 4.60 -20.17 18.11
N VAL A 181 3.77 -19.13 18.03
CA VAL A 181 4.20 -17.75 17.80
C VAL A 181 4.30 -17.03 19.13
N GLN A 182 5.47 -16.47 19.43
CA GLN A 182 5.70 -15.78 20.69
C GLN A 182 5.47 -14.26 20.52
N ALA A 183 4.47 -13.72 21.22
CA ALA A 183 4.30 -12.25 21.30
C ALA A 183 5.39 -11.67 22.21
N VAL A 184 6.16 -10.71 21.69
CA VAL A 184 7.24 -10.02 22.39
C VAL A 184 6.81 -8.60 22.70
N ALA A 185 6.77 -8.27 24.00
CA ALA A 185 6.34 -6.94 24.49
C ALA A 185 7.51 -5.95 24.55
N GLU A 186 8.26 -5.85 23.45
CA GLU A 186 9.38 -4.92 23.26
C GLU A 186 9.14 -4.08 22.01
N LYS A 187 9.74 -2.88 21.97
CA LYS A 187 9.57 -1.96 20.85
C LYS A 187 10.77 -2.02 19.91
N PRO A 188 10.60 -2.49 18.67
CA PRO A 188 11.64 -2.42 17.64
C PRO A 188 12.20 -1.01 17.46
N ARG A 189 13.51 -0.87 17.35
CA ARG A 189 14.23 0.39 17.23
C ARG A 189 15.06 0.50 15.96
N SER A 190 15.81 -0.57 15.63
CA SER A 190 16.68 -0.58 14.44
C SER A 190 16.99 -2.01 14.03
N LEU A 191 17.48 -2.14 12.81
CA LEU A 191 17.95 -3.38 12.21
C LEU A 191 19.40 -3.22 11.74
N ALA A 192 20.20 -4.25 11.90
CA ALA A 192 21.57 -4.26 11.41
C ALA A 192 21.97 -5.69 10.98
N ARG A 193 23.04 -5.82 10.19
CA ARG A 193 23.64 -7.12 9.89
C ARG A 193 24.64 -7.47 10.97
N GLU A 194 24.47 -8.61 11.62
CA GLU A 194 25.41 -9.12 12.62
C GLU A 194 25.55 -10.64 12.52
N GLN A 195 26.77 -11.15 12.48
CA GLN A 195 27.10 -12.59 12.41
C GLN A 195 26.34 -13.34 11.30
N GLY A 196 26.09 -12.68 10.14
CA GLY A 196 25.33 -13.25 9.03
C GLY A 196 23.80 -13.25 9.22
N LYS A 197 23.30 -12.77 10.36
CA LYS A 197 21.88 -12.66 10.72
C LYS A 197 21.41 -11.20 10.73
N VAL A 198 20.14 -11.01 10.95
CA VAL A 198 19.53 -9.70 11.20
C VAL A 198 19.48 -9.48 12.71
N ALA A 199 20.21 -8.49 13.19
CA ALA A 199 20.12 -8.01 14.56
C ALA A 199 18.96 -7.01 14.65
N LEU A 200 17.94 -7.36 15.42
CA LEU A 200 16.83 -6.49 15.79
C LEU A 200 17.11 -5.89 17.16
N SER A 201 17.44 -4.60 17.20
CA SER A 201 17.54 -3.87 18.47
C SER A 201 16.15 -3.38 18.89
N THR A 202 15.84 -3.58 20.17
CA THR A 202 14.58 -3.13 20.78
C THR A 202 14.85 -2.04 21.82
N ASP A 203 13.83 -1.64 22.57
CA ASP A 203 13.96 -0.74 23.72
C ASP A 203 14.52 -1.45 24.98
N ARG A 204 14.79 -2.76 24.92
CA ARG A 204 15.35 -3.55 26.02
C ARG A 204 16.66 -4.22 25.65
N GLU A 205 16.66 -5.04 24.60
CA GLU A 205 17.84 -5.83 24.22
C GLU A 205 17.93 -6.01 22.70
N MET A 206 18.93 -6.73 22.25
CA MET A 206 19.15 -7.09 20.86
C MET A 206 18.88 -8.58 20.65
N HIS A 207 18.13 -8.89 19.60
CA HIS A 207 17.81 -10.25 19.20
C HIS A 207 18.37 -10.55 17.81
N LEU A 208 18.85 -11.77 17.60
CA LEU A 208 19.35 -12.23 16.29
C LEU A 208 18.34 -13.16 15.63
N TYR A 209 18.00 -12.83 14.38
CA TYR A 209 17.08 -13.60 13.53
C TYR A 209 17.73 -13.96 12.21
N ASP A 210 17.34 -15.09 11.63
CA ASP A 210 17.73 -15.43 10.26
C ASP A 210 17.00 -14.53 9.24
N GLY A 211 15.80 -14.08 9.58
CA GLY A 211 15.04 -13.11 8.81
C GLY A 211 14.04 -12.33 9.63
N VAL A 212 13.70 -11.13 9.15
CA VAL A 212 12.71 -10.24 9.76
C VAL A 212 11.66 -9.88 8.72
N PHE A 213 10.41 -10.18 9.01
CA PHE A 213 9.27 -9.86 8.16
C PHE A 213 8.50 -8.67 8.71
N ILE A 214 8.28 -7.64 7.90
CA ILE A 214 7.68 -6.38 8.36
C ILE A 214 6.39 -6.09 7.61
N PHE A 215 5.27 -6.06 8.33
CA PHE A 215 3.94 -5.84 7.78
C PHE A 215 3.37 -4.50 8.24
N ARG A 216 3.10 -3.63 7.27
CA ARG A 216 2.53 -2.30 7.48
C ARG A 216 1.30 -2.12 6.61
N THR A 217 0.49 -1.13 6.95
CA THR A 217 -0.69 -0.75 6.16
C THR A 217 -0.34 0.05 4.90
N ALA A 218 0.93 0.40 4.71
CA ALA A 218 1.44 1.07 3.53
C ALA A 218 2.80 0.48 3.13
N VAL A 219 3.02 0.32 1.84
CA VAL A 219 4.27 -0.15 1.25
C VAL A 219 5.10 1.06 0.82
N PRO A 220 6.43 1.08 1.06
CA PRO A 220 7.31 2.11 0.53
C PRO A 220 7.22 2.19 -1.00
N LEU A 221 7.18 3.41 -1.55
CA LEU A 221 6.94 3.62 -3.00
C LEU A 221 7.91 2.86 -3.89
N ARG A 222 9.21 2.86 -3.55
CA ARG A 222 10.24 2.15 -4.32
C ARG A 222 10.08 0.61 -4.31
N MET A 223 9.42 0.09 -3.27
CA MET A 223 9.09 -1.33 -3.18
C MET A 223 7.82 -1.66 -3.94
N LEU A 224 6.87 -0.73 -3.91
CA LEU A 224 5.63 -0.89 -4.64
C LEU A 224 5.89 -0.95 -6.15
N LEU A 225 6.74 -0.04 -6.66
CA LEU A 225 7.10 0.03 -8.07
C LEU A 225 8.48 0.68 -8.19
N ASP A 226 9.47 -0.11 -8.61
CA ASP A 226 10.83 0.36 -8.85
C ASP A 226 10.91 1.35 -10.01
N GLY A 227 11.83 2.30 -9.94
CA GLY A 227 12.04 3.31 -10.97
C GLY A 227 11.11 4.52 -10.91
N LEU A 228 10.22 4.62 -9.90
CA LEU A 228 9.43 5.82 -9.68
C LEU A 228 10.30 6.98 -9.18
N GLU A 229 10.29 8.10 -9.90
CA GLU A 229 10.90 9.34 -9.42
C GLU A 229 10.06 9.97 -8.31
N THR A 230 10.74 10.36 -7.22
CA THR A 230 10.11 11.01 -6.08
C THR A 230 10.83 12.30 -5.72
N ASP A 231 10.10 13.27 -5.19
CA ASP A 231 10.63 14.50 -4.60
C ASP A 231 10.07 14.67 -3.19
N GLY A 232 10.96 14.78 -2.20
CA GLY A 232 10.56 14.84 -0.78
C GLY A 232 9.63 13.67 -0.39
N GLY A 233 9.72 12.52 -1.10
CA GLY A 233 8.92 11.30 -0.93
C GLY A 233 7.51 11.38 -1.56
N ALA A 234 7.14 12.44 -2.27
CA ALA A 234 5.99 12.49 -3.13
C ALA A 234 6.34 11.92 -4.51
N ILE A 235 5.40 11.27 -5.19
CA ILE A 235 5.60 10.83 -6.56
C ILE A 235 5.65 12.07 -7.47
N ARG A 236 6.73 12.19 -8.24
CA ARG A 236 6.86 13.26 -9.24
C ARG A 236 5.94 12.98 -10.42
N VAL A 237 5.11 13.95 -10.76
CA VAL A 237 4.18 13.87 -11.89
C VAL A 237 4.25 15.12 -12.75
N ASP A 238 3.88 14.99 -14.02
CA ASP A 238 3.64 16.13 -14.90
C ASP A 238 2.23 16.75 -14.65
N ARG A 239 1.87 17.78 -15.44
CA ARG A 239 0.55 18.43 -15.33
C ARG A 239 -0.61 17.50 -15.71
N SER A 240 -0.35 16.40 -16.38
CA SER A 240 -1.33 15.37 -16.75
C SER A 240 -1.32 14.19 -15.80
N MET A 241 -0.69 14.35 -14.62
CA MET A 241 -0.55 13.31 -13.58
C MET A 241 0.21 12.06 -14.06
N ARG A 242 1.05 12.15 -15.10
CA ARG A 242 1.93 11.08 -15.55
C ARG A 242 3.15 11.02 -14.65
N ALA A 243 3.46 9.83 -14.14
CA ALA A 243 4.70 9.57 -13.40
C ALA A 243 5.90 9.35 -14.36
N SER A 244 7.08 9.09 -13.82
CA SER A 244 8.31 8.83 -14.60
C SER A 244 8.25 7.57 -15.46
N LEU A 245 7.38 6.61 -15.14
CA LEU A 245 7.21 5.37 -15.87
C LEU A 245 5.99 5.43 -16.80
N SER A 246 6.16 5.01 -18.06
CA SER A 246 5.08 4.98 -19.04
C SER A 246 3.94 4.06 -18.59
N GLY A 247 2.69 4.51 -18.68
CA GLY A 247 1.51 3.77 -18.21
C GLY A 247 1.25 3.89 -16.71
N VAL A 248 2.09 4.64 -15.98
CA VAL A 248 1.91 4.90 -14.56
C VAL A 248 1.53 6.36 -14.32
N PHE A 249 0.51 6.56 -13.50
CA PHE A 249 -0.04 7.86 -13.12
C PHE A 249 -0.12 7.92 -11.59
N ALA A 250 -0.15 9.13 -11.03
CA ALA A 250 -0.38 9.30 -9.60
C ALA A 250 -1.26 10.52 -9.33
N ALA A 251 -2.12 10.45 -8.30
CA ALA A 251 -3.07 11.51 -7.99
C ALA A 251 -3.38 11.58 -6.49
N GLY A 252 -3.67 12.76 -6.00
CA GLY A 252 -3.99 13.06 -4.61
C GLY A 252 -2.73 13.30 -3.79
N ASP A 253 -2.81 13.05 -2.50
CA ASP A 253 -1.76 13.42 -1.54
C ASP A 253 -0.43 12.69 -1.77
N VAL A 254 -0.43 11.59 -2.51
CA VAL A 254 0.78 10.87 -2.91
C VAL A 254 1.68 11.71 -3.83
N THR A 255 1.12 12.71 -4.52
CA THR A 255 1.86 13.66 -5.39
C THR A 255 2.36 14.90 -4.62
N GLY A 256 2.11 14.97 -3.31
CA GLY A 256 2.49 16.11 -2.47
C GLY A 256 1.37 17.09 -2.18
N GLY A 257 1.72 18.19 -1.53
CA GLY A 257 0.77 19.23 -1.12
C GLY A 257 0.25 20.13 -2.23
N PRO A 258 -0.80 20.93 -1.94
CA PRO A 258 -1.53 20.96 -0.68
C PRO A 258 -2.42 19.72 -0.47
N LEU A 259 -2.54 19.24 0.78
CA LEU A 259 -3.36 18.08 1.11
C LEU A 259 -4.83 18.53 1.23
N GLN A 260 -5.53 18.53 0.12
CA GLN A 260 -6.91 19.01 -0.01
C GLN A 260 -7.77 18.02 -0.79
N ILE A 261 -9.00 17.81 -0.33
CA ILE A 261 -9.96 16.91 -0.99
C ILE A 261 -10.21 17.32 -2.44
N ALA A 262 -10.45 18.63 -2.68
CA ALA A 262 -10.72 19.17 -4.01
C ALA A 262 -9.54 18.99 -4.98
N LYS A 263 -8.28 19.14 -4.49
CA LYS A 263 -7.08 18.83 -5.27
C LYS A 263 -7.05 17.35 -5.64
N ALA A 264 -7.24 16.47 -4.66
CA ALA A 264 -7.18 15.02 -4.87
C ALA A 264 -8.25 14.56 -5.88
N VAL A 265 -9.48 15.08 -5.80
CA VAL A 265 -10.56 14.82 -6.76
C VAL A 265 -10.19 15.32 -8.15
N GLY A 266 -9.67 16.55 -8.27
CA GLY A 266 -9.24 17.12 -9.55
C GLY A 266 -8.12 16.33 -10.20
N GLU A 267 -7.10 15.97 -9.44
CA GLU A 267 -5.97 15.15 -9.94
C GLU A 267 -6.41 13.74 -10.36
N GLY A 268 -7.31 13.10 -9.60
CA GLY A 268 -7.87 11.80 -9.98
C GLY A 268 -8.60 11.84 -11.32
N ASN A 269 -9.36 12.91 -11.58
CA ASN A 269 -10.00 13.15 -12.87
C ASN A 269 -8.95 13.30 -13.99
N VAL A 270 -7.92 14.13 -13.79
CA VAL A 270 -6.86 14.37 -14.78
C VAL A 270 -6.08 13.09 -15.06
N ALA A 271 -5.73 12.32 -14.03
CA ALA A 271 -5.04 11.05 -14.17
C ALA A 271 -5.82 10.04 -15.02
N ALA A 272 -7.15 9.94 -14.81
CA ALA A 272 -8.00 9.06 -15.60
C ALA A 272 -8.06 9.45 -17.08
N ILE A 273 -8.11 10.76 -17.37
CA ILE A 273 -8.08 11.27 -18.74
C ILE A 273 -6.76 10.90 -19.41
N ALA A 274 -5.65 11.14 -18.75
CA ALA A 274 -4.33 10.83 -19.27
C ALA A 274 -4.09 9.32 -19.43
N ALA A 275 -4.61 8.50 -18.51
CA ALA A 275 -4.56 7.05 -18.62
C ALA A 275 -5.39 6.53 -19.82
N ALA A 276 -6.56 7.12 -20.07
CA ALA A 276 -7.38 6.80 -21.25
C ALA A 276 -6.65 7.12 -22.55
N GLU A 277 -6.00 8.29 -22.65
CA GLU A 277 -5.19 8.67 -23.81
C GLU A 277 -3.99 7.72 -24.03
N TYR A 278 -3.38 7.26 -22.95
CA TYR A 278 -2.28 6.28 -23.00
C TYR A 278 -2.79 4.93 -23.54
N ILE A 279 -3.89 4.41 -22.98
CA ILE A 279 -4.46 3.13 -23.37
C ILE A 279 -4.91 3.13 -24.84
N ALA A 280 -5.50 4.24 -25.30
CA ALA A 280 -5.90 4.39 -26.71
C ALA A 280 -4.72 4.33 -27.71
N LYS A 281 -3.49 4.52 -27.26
CA LYS A 281 -2.27 4.43 -28.10
C LYS A 281 -1.65 3.03 -28.09
N LEU A 282 -2.08 2.16 -27.19
CA LEU A 282 -1.60 0.76 -27.16
C LEU A 282 -2.32 -0.13 -28.19
N GLY A 283 -3.30 0.40 -28.90
CA GLY A 283 -4.10 -0.32 -29.88
C GLY A 283 -5.51 -0.50 -29.39
#